data_96909347b9596c270bc30ee8304b5ef8
#
_entry.id   96909347b9596c270bc30ee8304b5ef8
#
_cell.length_a   1.000
_cell.length_b   1.000
_cell.length_c   1.000
_cell.angle_alpha   90.00
_cell.angle_beta   90.00
_cell.angle_gamma   90.00
#
_symmetry.space_group_name_H-M   'P 1'
#
loop_
_entity.id
_entity.type
_entity.pdbx_description
1 polymer ?
#
loop_
_entity_poly.entity_id
_entity_poly.type
_entity_poly.pdbx_seq_one_letter_code
_entity_poly.pdbx_strand_id
1 'polypeptide(L)'
;MAMLGAEAIGAKPSEVLVASTGVIGLPLDMKRIEAGLPGAAKNLRSGNIAQFAEAILTTDKASKIAQRRIAIGGKRIALLGCTKGAGMIAPNMATTLSFVVTDAKLSPKALQDALSTAVIPTFNAISVDGDTSTNDMISAMASGAAGGTSLRGADLREFTACLTDLLDDLARKLMRDGEGVHHVVDIFVRGT
;
A
#
# COMPACT_ATOMS: atom_id res chain seq x y z
N MET A 1 -19.89 -3.15 -0.72
CA MET A 1 -18.74 -3.15 0.23
C MET A 1 -18.59 -1.81 0.94
N ALA A 2 -18.42 -0.67 0.25
CA ALA A 2 -18.22 0.63 0.93
C ALA A 2 -19.31 0.97 1.96
N MET A 3 -20.60 0.75 1.64
CA MET A 3 -21.71 0.96 2.58
C MET A 3 -21.59 0.08 3.83
N LEU A 4 -21.35 -1.21 3.63
CA LEU A 4 -21.19 -2.17 4.75
C LEU A 4 -19.98 -1.84 5.62
N GLY A 5 -18.84 -1.49 4.99
CA GLY A 5 -17.65 -1.06 5.72
C GLY A 5 -17.90 0.20 6.53
N ALA A 6 -18.54 1.19 5.93
CA ALA A 6 -18.87 2.45 6.60
C ALA A 6 -19.81 2.24 7.83
N GLU A 7 -20.84 1.43 7.67
CA GLU A 7 -21.76 1.06 8.75
C GLU A 7 -21.01 0.38 9.89
N ALA A 8 -20.13 -0.56 9.59
CA ALA A 8 -19.38 -1.32 10.59
C ALA A 8 -18.43 -0.47 11.46
N ILE A 9 -17.96 0.68 10.96
CA ILE A 9 -17.00 1.56 11.66
C ILE A 9 -17.56 2.95 11.99
N GLY A 10 -18.84 3.23 11.67
CA GLY A 10 -19.48 4.53 11.93
C GLY A 10 -18.98 5.66 11.00
N ALA A 11 -18.54 5.34 9.78
CA ALA A 11 -18.09 6.30 8.78
C ALA A 11 -19.15 6.53 7.69
N LYS A 12 -18.89 7.46 6.76
CA LYS A 12 -19.71 7.62 5.55
C LYS A 12 -19.20 6.71 4.44
N PRO A 13 -20.06 6.18 3.55
CA PRO A 13 -19.61 5.37 2.41
C PRO A 13 -18.56 6.05 1.52
N SER A 14 -18.62 7.38 1.38
CA SER A 14 -17.65 8.20 0.64
C SER A 14 -16.27 8.31 1.31
N GLU A 15 -16.15 7.88 2.55
CA GLU A 15 -14.89 7.87 3.34
C GLU A 15 -14.23 6.49 3.35
N VAL A 16 -14.83 5.50 2.68
CA VAL A 16 -14.33 4.12 2.63
C VAL A 16 -13.75 3.83 1.25
N LEU A 17 -12.46 3.53 1.22
CA LEU A 17 -11.80 2.95 0.05
C LEU A 17 -11.92 1.43 0.08
N VAL A 18 -12.30 0.86 -1.04
CA VAL A 18 -12.43 -0.60 -1.19
C VAL A 18 -11.29 -1.13 -2.02
N ALA A 19 -10.56 -2.08 -1.48
CA ALA A 19 -9.59 -2.90 -2.21
C ALA A 19 -10.08 -4.35 -2.22
N SER A 20 -10.06 -4.99 -3.37
CA SER A 20 -10.49 -6.37 -3.49
C SER A 20 -9.62 -7.13 -4.48
N THR A 21 -9.51 -8.42 -4.27
CA THR A 21 -8.82 -9.36 -5.15
C THR A 21 -9.61 -10.67 -5.20
N GLY A 22 -9.41 -11.47 -6.24
CA GLY A 22 -10.09 -12.74 -6.43
C GLY A 22 -9.84 -13.29 -7.83
N VAL A 23 -10.49 -14.39 -8.15
CA VAL A 23 -10.42 -15.00 -9.49
C VAL A 23 -11.20 -14.13 -10.48
N ILE A 24 -10.56 -13.78 -11.60
CA ILE A 24 -11.17 -12.97 -12.66
C ILE A 24 -12.43 -13.68 -13.18
N GLY A 25 -13.53 -12.93 -13.31
CA GLY A 25 -14.82 -13.43 -13.79
C GLY A 25 -15.71 -14.06 -12.72
N LEU A 26 -15.21 -14.27 -11.49
CA LEU A 26 -16.03 -14.75 -10.39
C LEU A 26 -16.47 -13.60 -9.48
N PRO A 27 -17.79 -13.44 -9.22
CA PRO A 27 -18.28 -12.45 -8.26
C PRO A 27 -17.75 -12.72 -6.87
N LEU A 28 -17.46 -11.65 -6.11
CA LEU A 28 -17.11 -11.77 -4.70
C LEU A 28 -18.31 -12.29 -3.89
N ASP A 29 -18.03 -13.17 -2.94
CA ASP A 29 -19.05 -13.69 -2.02
C ASP A 29 -19.41 -12.59 -0.98
N MET A 30 -20.38 -11.77 -1.32
CA MET A 30 -20.83 -10.68 -0.48
C MET A 30 -21.39 -11.15 0.87
N LYS A 31 -21.97 -12.37 0.94
CA LYS A 31 -22.50 -12.90 2.21
C LYS A 31 -21.38 -13.17 3.21
N ARG A 32 -20.23 -13.66 2.75
CA ARG A 32 -19.05 -13.83 3.62
C ARG A 32 -18.49 -12.51 4.09
N ILE A 33 -18.46 -11.50 3.21
CA ILE A 33 -18.00 -10.16 3.57
C ILE A 33 -18.91 -9.56 4.63
N GLU A 34 -20.24 -9.60 4.44
CA GLU A 34 -21.23 -9.12 5.39
C GLU A 34 -21.11 -9.81 6.75
N ALA A 35 -20.95 -11.13 6.76
CA ALA A 35 -20.80 -11.89 7.99
C ALA A 35 -19.47 -11.59 8.73
N GLY A 36 -18.39 -11.30 8.01
CA GLY A 36 -17.06 -11.07 8.58
C GLY A 36 -16.84 -9.65 9.11
N LEU A 37 -17.50 -8.66 8.51
CA LEU A 37 -17.28 -7.24 8.83
C LEU A 37 -17.49 -6.85 10.31
N PRO A 38 -18.55 -7.28 11.01
CA PRO A 38 -18.73 -6.92 12.41
C PRO A 38 -17.60 -7.44 13.30
N GLY A 39 -17.10 -8.64 13.03
CA GLY A 39 -15.96 -9.21 13.75
C GLY A 39 -14.66 -8.46 13.47
N ALA A 40 -14.42 -8.07 12.23
CA ALA A 40 -13.27 -7.28 11.85
C ALA A 40 -13.31 -5.89 12.50
N ALA A 41 -14.44 -5.21 12.46
CA ALA A 41 -14.64 -3.89 13.09
C ALA A 41 -14.42 -3.94 14.60
N LYS A 42 -14.95 -4.97 15.28
CA LYS A 42 -14.76 -5.17 16.73
C LYS A 42 -13.30 -5.38 17.11
N ASN A 43 -12.51 -5.94 16.20
CA ASN A 43 -11.08 -6.24 16.41
C ASN A 43 -10.14 -5.12 15.94
N LEU A 44 -10.67 -3.97 15.50
CA LEU A 44 -9.83 -2.82 15.14
C LEU A 44 -9.04 -2.35 16.38
N ARG A 45 -7.72 -2.38 16.25
CA ARG A 45 -6.79 -1.91 17.28
C ARG A 45 -5.43 -1.56 16.68
N SER A 46 -4.66 -0.75 17.37
CA SER A 46 -3.29 -0.46 16.97
C SER A 46 -2.38 -1.71 17.06
N GLY A 47 -1.34 -1.77 16.25
CA GLY A 47 -0.32 -2.83 16.31
C GLY A 47 -0.61 -4.08 15.49
N ASN A 48 -1.69 -4.13 14.73
CA ASN A 48 -2.11 -5.32 13.98
C ASN A 48 -1.61 -5.40 12.53
N ILE A 49 -0.60 -4.64 12.14
CA ILE A 49 -0.13 -4.63 10.75
C ILE A 49 0.30 -6.03 10.26
N ALA A 50 0.90 -6.84 11.12
CA ALA A 50 1.32 -8.19 10.75
C ALA A 50 0.11 -9.09 10.42
N GLN A 51 -0.94 -9.05 11.25
CA GLN A 51 -2.17 -9.79 11.00
C GLN A 51 -2.90 -9.29 9.74
N PHE A 52 -2.91 -7.98 9.52
CA PHE A 52 -3.48 -7.40 8.31
C PHE A 52 -2.70 -7.83 7.07
N ALA A 53 -1.37 -7.73 7.11
CA ALA A 53 -0.50 -8.12 6.01
C ALA A 53 -0.59 -9.61 5.67
N GLU A 54 -0.85 -10.47 6.66
CA GLU A 54 -1.10 -11.90 6.46
C GLU A 54 -2.50 -12.13 5.86
N ALA A 55 -3.51 -11.41 6.33
CA ALA A 55 -4.89 -11.58 5.89
C ALA A 55 -5.15 -11.19 4.42
N ILE A 56 -4.31 -10.32 3.84
CA ILE A 56 -4.45 -9.90 2.44
C ILE A 56 -3.72 -10.80 1.44
N LEU A 57 -2.96 -11.81 1.90
CA LEU A 57 -2.21 -12.72 1.02
C LEU A 57 -3.15 -13.59 0.19
N THR A 58 -2.71 -13.93 -1.02
CA THR A 58 -3.39 -14.88 -1.91
C THR A 58 -2.48 -16.04 -2.26
N THR A 59 -1.61 -15.89 -3.26
CA THR A 59 -0.60 -16.88 -3.65
C THR A 59 0.78 -16.56 -3.07
N ASP A 60 0.88 -15.47 -2.33
CA ASP A 60 2.10 -15.04 -1.66
C ASP A 60 2.61 -16.08 -0.66
N LYS A 61 3.92 -16.25 -0.56
CA LYS A 61 4.58 -17.17 0.39
C LYS A 61 4.83 -16.52 1.75
N ALA A 62 4.93 -15.17 1.78
CA ALA A 62 5.20 -14.42 3.00
C ALA A 62 4.56 -13.03 2.98
N SER A 63 4.22 -12.51 4.17
CA SER A 63 3.77 -11.14 4.33
C SER A 63 4.92 -10.15 4.10
N LYS A 64 4.61 -9.03 3.43
CA LYS A 64 5.56 -8.01 3.03
C LYS A 64 5.25 -6.71 3.76
N ILE A 65 6.09 -6.37 4.73
CA ILE A 65 5.94 -5.18 5.58
C ILE A 65 7.22 -4.37 5.50
N ALA A 66 7.11 -3.04 5.44
CA ALA A 66 8.22 -2.11 5.53
C ALA A 66 7.88 -0.96 6.48
N GLN A 67 8.90 -0.44 7.16
CA GLN A 67 8.75 0.67 8.09
C GLN A 67 9.90 1.66 7.89
N ARG A 68 9.59 2.95 7.98
CA ARG A 68 10.58 4.03 8.00
C ARG A 68 10.27 5.01 9.12
N ARG A 69 11.29 5.68 9.60
CA ARG A 69 11.19 6.78 10.56
C ARG A 69 12.12 7.89 10.12
N ILE A 70 11.61 9.11 10.10
CA ILE A 70 12.34 10.28 9.63
C ILE A 70 12.07 11.45 10.58
N ALA A 71 13.02 12.36 10.69
CA ALA A 71 12.85 13.59 11.45
C ALA A 71 12.71 14.76 10.48
N ILE A 72 11.54 15.38 10.42
CA ILE A 72 11.23 16.52 9.55
C ILE A 72 10.64 17.66 10.40
N GLY A 73 11.13 18.87 10.23
CA GLY A 73 10.62 20.05 10.94
C GLY A 73 10.64 19.89 12.46
N GLY A 74 11.62 19.17 13.01
CA GLY A 74 11.74 18.89 14.44
C GLY A 74 10.73 17.83 14.95
N LYS A 75 9.99 17.14 14.08
CA LYS A 75 9.05 16.08 14.41
C LYS A 75 9.57 14.72 13.94
N ARG A 76 9.32 13.69 14.73
CA ARG A 76 9.55 12.31 14.31
C ARG A 76 8.29 11.82 13.58
N ILE A 77 8.47 11.43 12.33
CA ILE A 77 7.41 10.92 11.47
C ILE A 77 7.68 9.45 11.20
N ALA A 78 6.65 8.65 11.32
CA ALA A 78 6.69 7.24 11.00
C ALA A 78 5.89 6.96 9.71
N LEU A 79 6.42 6.07 8.88
CA LEU A 79 5.72 5.47 7.74
C LEU A 79 5.74 3.96 7.94
N LEU A 80 4.61 3.34 7.72
CA LEU A 80 4.45 1.89 7.79
C LEU A 80 3.65 1.45 6.56
N GLY A 81 4.12 0.43 5.88
CA GLY A 81 3.43 -0.11 4.72
C GLY A 81 3.44 -1.62 4.68
N CYS A 82 2.46 -2.18 4.00
CA CYS A 82 2.44 -3.57 3.58
C CYS A 82 1.89 -3.71 2.17
N THR A 83 2.25 -4.81 1.52
CA THR A 83 1.81 -5.14 0.18
C THR A 83 1.57 -6.65 0.04
N LYS A 84 0.71 -7.03 -0.90
CA LYS A 84 0.56 -8.39 -1.37
C LYS A 84 0.69 -8.44 -2.88
N GLY A 85 1.09 -9.59 -3.41
CA GLY A 85 1.19 -9.91 -4.82
C GLY A 85 2.38 -10.85 -5.08
N ALA A 86 2.18 -11.81 -5.97
CA ALA A 86 3.19 -12.78 -6.34
C ALA A 86 3.17 -13.13 -7.84
N GLY A 87 2.07 -12.89 -8.55
CA GLY A 87 1.91 -13.07 -9.99
C GLY A 87 1.04 -11.97 -10.61
N MET A 88 0.95 -11.94 -11.94
CA MET A 88 0.38 -10.85 -12.74
C MET A 88 1.04 -9.50 -12.41
N ILE A 89 2.36 -9.42 -12.47
CA ILE A 89 3.12 -8.23 -12.12
C ILE A 89 3.90 -7.74 -13.33
N ALA A 90 3.52 -6.56 -13.82
CA ALA A 90 4.14 -5.85 -14.92
C ALA A 90 4.32 -4.36 -14.59
N PRO A 91 5.13 -3.60 -15.34
CA PRO A 91 5.22 -2.15 -15.16
C PRO A 91 3.88 -1.42 -15.26
N ASN A 92 3.77 -0.26 -14.61
CA ASN A 92 2.57 0.57 -14.51
C ASN A 92 1.45 0.00 -13.63
N MET A 93 1.83 -0.55 -12.51
CA MET A 93 0.99 -1.18 -11.49
C MET A 93 0.23 -2.41 -11.99
N ALA A 94 0.65 -3.56 -11.54
CA ALA A 94 -0.01 -4.81 -11.84
C ALA A 94 -0.06 -5.72 -10.61
N THR A 95 -1.25 -6.16 -10.26
CA THR A 95 -1.62 -7.15 -9.23
C THR A 95 -1.06 -6.88 -7.84
N THR A 96 -1.10 -5.65 -7.39
CA THR A 96 -0.68 -5.32 -6.03
C THR A 96 -1.81 -4.65 -5.26
N LEU A 97 -2.03 -5.11 -4.04
CA LEU A 97 -2.77 -4.34 -3.05
C LEU A 97 -1.78 -3.86 -2.00
N SER A 98 -1.54 -2.56 -1.98
CA SER A 98 -0.54 -1.93 -1.11
C SER A 98 -1.18 -0.86 -0.24
N PHE A 99 -0.79 -0.83 1.01
CA PHE A 99 -1.34 0.07 2.02
C PHE A 99 -0.20 0.74 2.76
N VAL A 100 -0.21 2.07 2.78
CA VAL A 100 0.75 2.88 3.52
C VAL A 100 -0.01 3.74 4.53
N VAL A 101 0.47 3.77 5.76
CA VAL A 101 -0.02 4.67 6.81
C VAL A 101 1.12 5.52 7.34
N THR A 102 0.82 6.77 7.67
CA THR A 102 1.78 7.69 8.29
C THR A 102 1.10 8.59 9.31
N ASP A 103 1.85 9.02 10.30
CA ASP A 103 1.42 10.04 11.26
C ASP A 103 1.76 11.47 10.80
N ALA A 104 2.37 11.63 9.62
CA ALA A 104 2.66 12.92 9.01
C ALA A 104 1.40 13.77 8.82
N LYS A 105 1.54 15.09 8.92
CA LYS A 105 0.46 16.02 8.59
C LYS A 105 0.62 16.49 7.15
N LEU A 106 -0.29 16.04 6.29
CA LEU A 106 -0.30 16.33 4.85
C LEU A 106 -1.71 16.71 4.40
N SER A 107 -1.80 17.58 3.39
CA SER A 107 -3.07 17.72 2.66
C SER A 107 -3.29 16.51 1.76
N PRO A 108 -4.55 16.15 1.44
CA PRO A 108 -4.84 15.05 0.51
C PRO A 108 -4.09 15.17 -0.83
N LYS A 109 -4.02 16.40 -1.38
CA LYS A 109 -3.28 16.67 -2.62
C LYS A 109 -1.77 16.41 -2.46
N ALA A 110 -1.15 16.90 -1.38
CA ALA A 110 0.27 16.70 -1.16
C ALA A 110 0.63 15.22 -0.97
N LEU A 111 -0.24 14.46 -0.27
CA LEU A 111 -0.07 13.02 -0.11
C LEU A 111 -0.21 12.27 -1.45
N GLN A 112 -1.20 12.65 -2.27
CA GLN A 112 -1.40 12.08 -3.60
C GLN A 112 -0.20 12.37 -4.52
N ASP A 113 0.28 13.61 -4.56
CA ASP A 113 1.43 13.99 -5.38
C ASP A 113 2.70 13.24 -4.95
N ALA A 114 2.93 13.12 -3.64
CA ALA A 114 4.05 12.35 -3.08
C ALA A 114 3.96 10.86 -3.45
N LEU A 115 2.78 10.26 -3.30
CA LEU A 115 2.55 8.85 -3.64
C LEU A 115 2.76 8.62 -5.14
N SER A 116 2.17 9.44 -6.00
CA SER A 116 2.32 9.34 -7.46
C SER A 116 3.79 9.44 -7.89
N THR A 117 4.56 10.34 -7.26
CA THR A 117 5.99 10.48 -7.51
C THR A 117 6.76 9.23 -7.08
N ALA A 118 6.46 8.70 -5.90
CA ALA A 118 7.17 7.56 -5.31
C ALA A 118 6.88 6.23 -6.04
N VAL A 119 5.70 6.06 -6.62
CA VAL A 119 5.28 4.85 -7.35
C VAL A 119 6.06 4.67 -8.66
N ILE A 120 6.41 5.76 -9.35
CA ILE A 120 7.09 5.71 -10.65
C ILE A 120 8.39 4.88 -10.63
N PRO A 121 9.37 5.17 -9.74
CA PRO A 121 10.64 4.43 -9.71
C PRO A 121 10.54 3.11 -8.94
N THR A 122 9.40 2.75 -8.38
CA THR A 122 9.21 1.58 -7.52
C THR A 122 8.24 0.57 -8.13
N PHE A 123 6.98 0.61 -7.76
CA PHE A 123 5.97 -0.35 -8.24
C PHE A 123 5.74 -0.27 -9.76
N ASN A 124 5.89 0.90 -10.38
CA ASN A 124 5.78 1.02 -11.84
C ASN A 124 7.04 0.56 -12.60
N ALA A 125 8.09 0.20 -11.90
CA ALA A 125 9.37 -0.21 -12.47
C ALA A 125 9.69 -1.70 -12.27
N ILE A 126 8.73 -2.50 -11.76
CA ILE A 126 8.95 -3.94 -11.52
C ILE A 126 8.13 -4.79 -12.48
N SER A 127 8.64 -6.00 -12.76
CA SER A 127 7.95 -7.04 -13.53
C SER A 127 8.33 -8.42 -13.02
N VAL A 128 7.36 -9.35 -12.99
CA VAL A 128 7.58 -10.76 -12.68
C VAL A 128 7.30 -11.61 -13.93
N ASP A 129 6.13 -11.53 -14.48
CA ASP A 129 5.63 -12.34 -15.59
C ASP A 129 5.19 -11.50 -16.82
N GLY A 130 5.12 -10.19 -16.68
CA GLY A 130 4.70 -9.28 -17.74
C GLY A 130 3.19 -9.16 -17.91
N ASP A 131 2.40 -9.86 -17.09
CA ASP A 131 0.95 -9.79 -17.12
C ASP A 131 0.43 -8.65 -16.22
N THR A 132 -0.63 -7.96 -16.67
CA THR A 132 -1.29 -6.91 -15.89
C THR A 132 -2.54 -7.44 -15.19
N SER A 133 -2.81 -6.94 -14.00
CA SER A 133 -4.01 -7.26 -13.23
C SER A 133 -5.18 -6.32 -13.55
N THR A 134 -6.34 -6.72 -13.10
CA THR A 134 -7.57 -5.91 -13.13
C THR A 134 -7.82 -5.14 -11.84
N ASN A 135 -7.04 -5.38 -10.77
CA ASN A 135 -7.36 -4.92 -9.42
C ASN A 135 -6.11 -4.43 -8.66
N ASP A 136 -5.45 -3.41 -9.22
CA ASP A 136 -4.27 -2.81 -8.59
C ASP A 136 -4.63 -1.60 -7.77
N MET A 137 -4.08 -1.50 -6.57
CA MET A 137 -4.27 -0.32 -5.74
C MET A 137 -3.08 -0.11 -4.81
N ILE A 138 -2.57 1.11 -4.78
CA ILE A 138 -1.73 1.60 -3.69
C ILE A 138 -2.46 2.73 -3.00
N SER A 139 -2.77 2.57 -1.72
CA SER A 139 -3.40 3.61 -0.91
C SER A 139 -2.45 4.13 0.16
N ALA A 140 -2.50 5.44 0.41
CA ALA A 140 -1.77 6.07 1.49
C ALA A 140 -2.72 6.88 2.37
N MET A 141 -2.55 6.77 3.69
CA MET A 141 -3.35 7.48 4.68
C MET A 141 -2.45 8.21 5.66
N ALA A 142 -2.73 9.49 5.89
CA ALA A 142 -1.97 10.35 6.80
C ALA A 142 -2.87 10.87 7.92
N SER A 143 -2.58 10.48 9.16
CA SER A 143 -3.39 10.86 10.32
C SER A 143 -3.09 12.26 10.87
N GLY A 144 -1.90 12.80 10.59
CA GLY A 144 -1.43 14.05 11.19
C GLY A 144 -1.08 13.96 12.67
N ALA A 145 -1.02 12.76 13.26
CA ALA A 145 -0.82 12.54 14.69
C ALA A 145 0.57 12.96 15.19
N ALA A 146 1.59 13.03 14.31
CA ALA A 146 2.91 13.59 14.65
C ALA A 146 2.84 15.10 14.99
N GLY A 147 1.73 15.75 14.65
CA GLY A 147 1.52 17.18 14.90
C GLY A 147 2.34 18.08 13.97
N GLY A 148 2.52 19.35 14.38
CA GLY A 148 3.24 20.33 13.58
C GLY A 148 2.41 20.97 12.47
N THR A 149 3.09 21.59 11.52
CA THR A 149 2.49 22.18 10.31
C THR A 149 2.40 21.14 9.20
N SER A 150 1.49 21.34 8.25
CA SER A 150 1.41 20.48 7.06
C SER A 150 2.72 20.58 6.26
N LEU A 151 3.28 19.44 5.89
CA LEU A 151 4.55 19.36 5.16
C LEU A 151 4.45 20.07 3.80
N ARG A 152 5.45 20.85 3.46
CA ARG A 152 5.54 21.63 2.21
C ARG A 152 7.00 21.79 1.80
N GLY A 153 7.25 22.18 0.55
CA GLY A 153 8.57 22.55 0.06
C GLY A 153 9.64 21.48 0.31
N ALA A 154 10.70 21.81 1.03
CA ALA A 154 11.79 20.88 1.34
C ALA A 154 11.33 19.70 2.19
N ASP A 155 10.51 19.95 3.21
CA ASP A 155 9.98 18.90 4.10
C ASP A 155 9.13 17.87 3.35
N LEU A 156 8.32 18.33 2.38
CA LEU A 156 7.53 17.43 1.54
C LEU A 156 8.42 16.61 0.61
N ARG A 157 9.50 17.18 0.07
CA ARG A 157 10.47 16.44 -0.75
C ARG A 157 11.16 15.35 0.06
N GLU A 158 11.59 15.67 1.29
CA GLU A 158 12.21 14.72 2.19
C GLU A 158 11.26 13.57 2.57
N PHE A 159 9.99 13.89 2.86
CA PHE A 159 8.94 12.90 3.08
C PHE A 159 8.74 12.02 1.84
N THR A 160 8.69 12.62 0.65
CA THR A 160 8.52 11.88 -0.61
C THR A 160 9.68 10.91 -0.86
N ALA A 161 10.91 11.32 -0.60
CA ALA A 161 12.09 10.47 -0.70
C ALA A 161 12.01 9.27 0.26
N CYS A 162 11.60 9.52 1.52
CA CYS A 162 11.40 8.47 2.51
C CYS A 162 10.26 7.51 2.13
N LEU A 163 9.17 8.02 1.55
CA LEU A 163 8.07 7.22 1.01
C LEU A 163 8.55 6.35 -0.17
N THR A 164 9.37 6.92 -1.06
CA THR A 164 9.97 6.19 -2.19
C THR A 164 10.83 5.01 -1.69
N ASP A 165 11.67 5.25 -0.67
CA ASP A 165 12.51 4.21 -0.08
C ASP A 165 11.68 3.10 0.60
N LEU A 166 10.57 3.45 1.24
CA LEU A 166 9.63 2.48 1.81
C LEU A 166 8.96 1.64 0.71
N LEU A 167 8.52 2.28 -0.38
CA LEU A 167 7.88 1.59 -1.50
C LEU A 167 8.88 0.72 -2.29
N ASP A 168 10.15 1.13 -2.44
CA ASP A 168 11.19 0.31 -3.05
C ASP A 168 11.42 -0.99 -2.25
N ASP A 169 11.49 -0.90 -0.92
CA ASP A 169 11.63 -2.09 -0.06
C ASP A 169 10.43 -3.05 -0.23
N LEU A 170 9.20 -2.51 -0.28
CA LEU A 170 8.01 -3.32 -0.52
C LEU A 170 8.01 -3.96 -1.92
N ALA A 171 8.36 -3.20 -2.96
CA ALA A 171 8.44 -3.68 -4.33
C ALA A 171 9.49 -4.79 -4.47
N ARG A 172 10.67 -4.63 -3.85
CA ARG A 172 11.72 -5.67 -3.82
C ARG A 172 11.29 -6.94 -3.08
N LYS A 173 10.57 -6.81 -1.97
CA LYS A 173 9.98 -7.96 -1.25
C LYS A 173 8.96 -8.69 -2.11
N LEU A 174 8.17 -7.94 -2.86
CA LEU A 174 7.16 -8.49 -3.77
C LEU A 174 7.84 -9.29 -4.90
N MET A 175 8.87 -8.73 -5.56
CA MET A 175 9.60 -9.44 -6.60
C MET A 175 10.28 -10.72 -6.09
N ARG A 176 10.85 -10.71 -4.89
CA ARG A 176 11.49 -11.89 -4.30
C ARG A 176 10.50 -13.03 -4.00
N ASP A 177 9.25 -12.70 -3.79
CA ASP A 177 8.16 -13.64 -3.52
C ASP A 177 7.38 -14.03 -4.78
N GLY A 178 7.77 -13.52 -5.94
CA GLY A 178 7.11 -13.76 -7.22
C GLY A 178 6.98 -15.24 -7.55
N GLU A 179 5.88 -15.60 -8.22
CA GLU A 179 5.62 -16.96 -8.68
C GLU A 179 6.71 -17.43 -9.65
N GLY A 180 7.35 -18.56 -9.35
CA GLY A 180 8.44 -19.11 -10.18
C GLY A 180 9.75 -18.33 -10.13
N VAL A 181 9.88 -17.29 -9.33
CA VAL A 181 11.09 -16.48 -9.23
C VAL A 181 12.18 -17.22 -8.46
N HIS A 182 13.36 -17.32 -9.09
CA HIS A 182 14.59 -17.83 -8.47
C HIS A 182 15.65 -16.73 -8.33
N HIS A 183 15.58 -15.69 -9.14
CA HIS A 183 16.52 -14.57 -9.15
C HIS A 183 15.78 -13.25 -9.33
N VAL A 184 16.30 -12.19 -8.71
CA VAL A 184 15.88 -10.82 -8.93
C VAL A 184 17.03 -10.09 -9.60
N VAL A 185 16.75 -9.39 -10.70
CA VAL A 185 17.73 -8.68 -11.50
C VAL A 185 17.40 -7.20 -11.51
N ASP A 186 18.38 -6.36 -11.21
CA ASP A 186 18.28 -4.91 -11.39
C ASP A 186 18.78 -4.54 -12.80
N ILE A 187 17.95 -3.89 -13.60
CA ILE A 187 18.28 -3.44 -14.95
C ILE A 187 18.45 -1.92 -14.96
N PHE A 188 19.65 -1.46 -15.25
CA PHE A 188 19.96 -0.04 -15.37
C PHE A 188 20.13 0.34 -16.83
N VAL A 189 19.17 1.13 -17.35
CA VAL A 189 19.27 1.68 -18.72
C VAL A 189 19.86 3.07 -18.62
N ARG A 190 21.04 3.24 -19.26
CA ARG A 190 21.68 4.55 -19.43
C ARG A 190 21.58 4.93 -20.90
N GLY A 191 20.79 5.95 -21.19
CA GLY A 191 20.61 6.48 -22.53
C GLY A 191 21.28 7.84 -22.69
N THR A 192 21.55 8.21 -23.92
CA THR A 192 21.94 9.56 -24.34
C THR A 192 20.70 10.37 -24.67
#